data_5e2ba19d35fdc30c71b443032d426578
#
_entry.id   5e2ba19d35fdc30c71b443032d426578
#
_cell.length_a   1.000
_cell.length_b   1.000
_cell.length_c   1.000
_cell.angle_alpha   90.00
_cell.angle_beta   90.00
_cell.angle_gamma   90.00
#
_symmetry.space_group_name_H-M   'P 1'
#
loop_
_entity.id
_entity.type
_entity.pdbx_description
1 polymer ?
#
loop_
_entity_poly.entity_id
_entity_poly.type
_entity_poly.pdbx_seq_one_letter_code
_entity_poly.pdbx_strand_id
1 'polypeptide(L)'
;MKSRKLVGALLAIGIAAVSSAQAQEAHKLALTTELGLSTMWNTGMNVSPFGLKYQSEYFGLQPSLHAQVLLQYKPGEAIGLEAQGWQWRKSLPALSAETRILQDYVGLAWAKVSPLRETHFFLRNSISLGAVYTQGLAQAWGTRAETKANAWGMGLTYRFTLGYRLSQIHAIGLQVGLSTYSSFGWQGKFSPDAYTGSFLGKDTNVGVYPSVGIVFTNPLGR
;
A
#
# COMPACT_ATOMS: atom_id res chain seq x y z
N MET A 1 -14.32 7.44 -6.30
CA MET A 1 -14.47 8.43 -5.22
C MET A 1 -14.55 7.81 -3.81
N LYS A 2 -15.09 6.59 -3.61
CA LYS A 2 -15.22 5.94 -2.30
C LYS A 2 -13.87 5.46 -1.70
N SER A 3 -12.89 5.01 -2.50
CA SER A 3 -11.59 4.51 -2.01
C SER A 3 -10.72 5.60 -1.37
N ARG A 4 -10.75 6.83 -1.91
CA ARG A 4 -10.03 7.97 -1.30
C ARG A 4 -10.51 8.28 0.13
N LYS A 5 -11.76 7.94 0.45
CA LYS A 5 -12.31 8.11 1.79
C LYS A 5 -11.78 7.05 2.76
N LEU A 6 -11.50 5.84 2.27
CA LEU A 6 -10.97 4.75 3.12
C LEU A 6 -9.51 5.03 3.52
N VAL A 7 -8.66 5.39 2.57
CA VAL A 7 -7.25 5.75 2.84
C VAL A 7 -7.19 7.01 3.70
N GLY A 8 -8.04 8.02 3.42
CA GLY A 8 -8.13 9.22 4.25
C GLY A 8 -8.61 8.93 5.68
N ALA A 9 -9.57 8.02 5.86
CA ALA A 9 -10.05 7.60 7.18
C ALA A 9 -8.99 6.83 7.96
N LEU A 10 -8.25 5.93 7.30
CA LEU A 10 -7.15 5.18 7.93
C LEU A 10 -5.97 6.10 8.29
N LEU A 11 -5.66 7.10 7.45
CA LEU A 11 -4.70 8.15 7.76
C LEU A 11 -5.15 8.98 8.97
N ALA A 12 -6.43 9.37 9.03
CA ALA A 12 -6.99 10.11 10.16
C ALA A 12 -6.98 9.29 11.46
N ILE A 13 -7.26 7.98 11.38
CA ILE A 13 -7.16 7.05 12.51
C ILE A 13 -5.70 6.91 12.95
N GLY A 14 -4.75 6.80 12.01
CA GLY A 14 -3.32 6.76 12.30
C GLY A 14 -2.85 8.04 13.01
N ILE A 15 -3.24 9.21 12.54
CA ILE A 15 -2.89 10.51 13.14
C ILE A 15 -3.57 10.67 14.52
N ALA A 16 -4.84 10.30 14.67
CA ALA A 16 -5.55 10.34 15.95
C ALA A 16 -4.95 9.35 16.96
N ALA A 17 -4.51 8.15 16.52
CA ALA A 17 -3.84 7.19 17.38
C ALA A 17 -2.47 7.69 17.88
N VAL A 18 -1.74 8.46 17.06
CA VAL A 18 -0.48 9.12 17.48
C VAL A 18 -0.75 10.13 18.61
N SER A 19 -1.88 10.84 18.54
CA SER A 19 -2.23 11.85 19.55
C SER A 19 -2.78 11.24 20.85
N SER A 20 -3.45 10.09 20.80
CA SER A 20 -4.02 9.43 21.96
C SER A 20 -3.03 8.55 22.74
N ALA A 21 -1.93 8.13 22.13
CA ALA A 21 -0.89 7.34 22.79
C ALA A 21 -0.17 8.10 23.93
N GLN A 22 -0.33 9.42 24.01
CA GLN A 22 0.21 10.25 25.11
C GLN A 22 -0.61 10.14 26.44
N ALA A 23 -1.80 9.53 26.42
CA ALA A 23 -2.72 9.56 27.54
C ALA A 23 -2.81 8.26 28.38
N GLN A 24 -2.05 7.21 28.02
CA GLN A 24 -2.20 5.89 28.67
C GLN A 24 -0.94 5.44 29.44
N GLU A 25 -0.71 6.03 30.61
CA GLU A 25 0.28 5.51 31.58
C GLU A 25 -0.18 4.24 32.35
N ALA A 26 -1.39 3.72 32.17
CA ALA A 26 -1.97 2.77 33.10
C ALA A 26 -1.90 1.28 32.74
N HIS A 27 -1.60 0.88 31.52
CA HIS A 27 -1.38 -0.54 31.16
C HIS A 27 -0.34 -0.67 30.05
N LYS A 28 0.61 -1.61 30.24
CA LYS A 28 1.81 -1.94 29.44
C LYS A 28 1.57 -2.32 27.96
N LEU A 29 0.52 -1.86 27.32
CA LEU A 29 0.25 -2.05 25.90
C LEU A 29 0.72 -0.78 25.16
N ALA A 30 1.94 -0.80 24.65
CA ALA A 30 2.45 0.32 23.86
C ALA A 30 1.89 0.25 22.43
N LEU A 31 1.20 1.32 22.03
CA LEU A 31 0.77 1.50 20.65
C LEU A 31 1.91 2.09 19.83
N THR A 32 2.22 1.44 18.73
CA THR A 32 3.20 1.93 17.74
C THR A 32 2.48 2.31 16.47
N THR A 33 2.81 3.47 15.94
CA THR A 33 2.31 3.93 14.65
C THR A 33 3.47 4.17 13.70
N GLU A 34 3.26 3.85 12.43
CA GLU A 34 4.20 4.13 11.37
C GLU A 34 3.47 4.76 10.20
N LEU A 35 4.08 5.78 9.62
CA LEU A 35 3.68 6.39 8.37
C LEU A 35 4.88 6.40 7.43
N GLY A 36 4.72 5.84 6.23
CA GLY A 36 5.80 5.76 5.25
C GLY A 36 5.38 6.26 3.89
N LEU A 37 6.32 6.96 3.25
CA LEU A 37 6.26 7.35 1.86
C LEU A 37 7.35 6.59 1.11
N SER A 38 6.97 5.83 0.09
CA SER A 38 7.90 5.05 -0.70
C SER A 38 7.62 5.18 -2.19
N THR A 39 8.60 4.80 -2.98
CA THR A 39 8.44 4.55 -4.40
C THR A 39 8.42 3.05 -4.64
N MET A 40 7.52 2.59 -5.48
CA MET A 40 7.38 1.19 -5.85
C MET A 40 7.68 1.00 -7.33
N TRP A 41 8.29 -0.15 -7.66
CA TRP A 41 8.47 -0.61 -9.04
C TRP A 41 7.48 -1.74 -9.31
N ASN A 42 6.87 -1.70 -10.48
CA ASN A 42 6.07 -2.82 -10.94
C ASN A 42 6.96 -3.74 -11.80
N THR A 43 7.16 -4.97 -11.40
CA THR A 43 7.99 -5.95 -12.12
C THR A 43 7.23 -6.81 -13.12
N GLY A 44 5.93 -6.65 -13.23
CA GLY A 44 5.10 -7.37 -14.19
C GLY A 44 3.67 -7.55 -13.69
N MET A 45 2.78 -6.71 -14.15
CA MET A 45 1.35 -6.86 -13.93
C MET A 45 0.67 -7.19 -15.25
N ASN A 46 0.12 -8.38 -15.39
CA ASN A 46 -0.82 -8.67 -16.46
C ASN A 46 -2.18 -8.10 -16.07
N VAL A 47 -2.56 -6.96 -16.61
CA VAL A 47 -3.91 -6.42 -16.43
C VAL A 47 -4.78 -6.94 -17.57
N SER A 48 -5.30 -8.14 -17.36
CA SER A 48 -6.08 -8.89 -18.35
C SER A 48 -7.37 -8.21 -18.83
N PRO A 49 -8.13 -7.44 -17.98
CA PRO A 49 -9.42 -6.93 -18.43
C PRO A 49 -9.34 -5.97 -19.62
N PHE A 50 -8.17 -5.44 -19.90
CA PHE A 50 -7.97 -4.49 -21.00
C PHE A 50 -7.24 -5.09 -22.21
N GLY A 51 -6.95 -6.39 -22.19
CA GLY A 51 -6.19 -7.08 -23.24
C GLY A 51 -4.75 -6.59 -23.40
N LEU A 52 -4.29 -5.77 -22.48
CA LEU A 52 -2.97 -5.16 -22.52
C LEU A 52 -2.01 -6.02 -21.69
N LYS A 53 -1.16 -6.78 -22.34
CA LYS A 53 0.03 -7.34 -21.69
C LYS A 53 0.99 -6.19 -21.39
N TYR A 54 1.08 -5.80 -20.14
CA TYR A 54 2.05 -4.80 -19.73
C TYR A 54 3.40 -5.46 -19.53
N GLN A 55 4.36 -5.11 -20.37
CA GLN A 55 5.76 -5.45 -20.15
C GLN A 55 6.34 -4.49 -19.11
N SER A 56 7.28 -4.96 -18.31
CA SER A 56 7.95 -4.22 -17.23
C SER A 56 8.56 -2.89 -17.65
N GLU A 57 8.92 -2.76 -18.92
CA GLU A 57 9.48 -1.55 -19.54
C GLU A 57 8.57 -0.31 -19.44
N TYR A 58 7.31 -0.50 -19.12
CA TYR A 58 6.31 0.55 -19.11
C TYR A 58 6.00 1.14 -17.73
N PHE A 59 6.62 0.62 -16.67
CA PHE A 59 6.28 1.04 -15.31
C PHE A 59 7.46 1.76 -14.67
N GLY A 60 7.35 3.07 -14.60
CA GLY A 60 8.25 3.89 -13.81
C GLY A 60 8.02 3.74 -12.31
N LEU A 61 8.82 4.45 -11.54
CA LEU A 61 8.66 4.61 -10.10
C LEU A 61 7.30 5.24 -9.78
N GLN A 62 6.55 4.63 -8.88
CA GLN A 62 5.24 5.10 -8.46
C GLN A 62 5.22 5.41 -6.96
N PRO A 63 4.67 6.56 -6.56
CA PRO A 63 4.54 6.88 -5.15
C PRO A 63 3.56 5.93 -4.48
N SER A 64 3.93 5.46 -3.29
CA SER A 64 3.13 4.64 -2.41
C SER A 64 3.12 5.24 -1.01
N LEU A 65 1.96 5.25 -0.40
CA LEU A 65 1.77 5.64 0.99
C LEU A 65 1.36 4.41 1.78
N HIS A 66 1.99 4.21 2.94
CA HIS A 66 1.55 3.17 3.86
C HIS A 66 1.47 3.69 5.29
N ALA A 67 0.62 3.06 6.09
CA ALA A 67 0.47 3.30 7.50
C ALA A 67 0.35 1.97 8.24
N GLN A 68 0.94 1.89 9.43
CA GLN A 68 0.77 0.76 10.34
C GLN A 68 0.35 1.27 11.72
N VAL A 69 -0.54 0.51 12.36
CA VAL A 69 -0.93 0.70 13.76
C VAL A 69 -0.76 -0.64 14.44
N LEU A 70 0.21 -0.72 15.34
CA LEU A 70 0.64 -1.97 15.96
C LEU A 70 0.54 -1.89 17.48
N LEU A 71 0.14 -2.98 18.09
CA LEU A 71 0.08 -3.18 19.52
C LEU A 71 1.28 -4.04 19.95
N GLN A 72 2.13 -3.51 20.79
CA GLN A 72 3.25 -4.25 21.34
C GLN A 72 2.75 -5.28 22.36
N TYR A 73 3.07 -6.54 22.15
CA TYR A 73 2.71 -7.65 23.05
C TYR A 73 3.93 -8.27 23.75
N LYS A 74 5.14 -8.01 23.22
CA LYS A 74 6.43 -8.37 23.83
C LYS A 74 7.44 -7.26 23.57
N PRO A 75 8.50 -7.16 24.37
CA PRO A 75 9.60 -6.24 24.09
C PRO A 75 10.13 -6.41 22.66
N GLY A 76 10.04 -5.37 21.85
CA GLY A 76 10.47 -5.35 20.47
C GLY A 76 9.55 -6.06 19.47
N GLU A 77 8.41 -6.66 19.87
CA GLU A 77 7.48 -7.33 18.97
C GLU A 77 6.07 -6.76 19.08
N ALA A 78 5.43 -6.54 17.95
CA ALA A 78 4.10 -5.97 17.85
C ALA A 78 3.27 -6.61 16.73
N ILE A 79 1.96 -6.60 16.90
CA ILE A 79 0.98 -7.03 15.88
C ILE A 79 -0.07 -5.96 15.69
N GLY A 80 -0.70 -5.91 14.53
CA GLY A 80 -1.78 -4.96 14.27
C GLY A 80 -2.20 -4.89 12.83
N LEU A 81 -2.49 -3.70 12.36
CA LEU A 81 -3.02 -3.46 11.03
C LEU A 81 -2.03 -2.63 10.20
N GLU A 82 -2.01 -2.94 8.93
CA GLU A 82 -1.33 -2.17 7.90
C GLU A 82 -2.32 -1.77 6.82
N ALA A 83 -2.18 -0.55 6.32
CA ALA A 83 -2.83 -0.09 5.11
C ALA A 83 -1.78 0.47 4.17
N GLN A 84 -1.92 0.19 2.88
CA GLN A 84 -1.08 0.76 1.83
C GLN A 84 -1.92 1.14 0.64
N GLY A 85 -1.63 2.29 0.04
CA GLY A 85 -2.26 2.74 -1.19
C GLY A 85 -1.22 3.23 -2.19
N TRP A 86 -1.44 2.94 -3.46
CA TRP A 86 -0.63 3.47 -4.54
C TRP A 86 -1.46 3.64 -5.82
N GLN A 87 -0.99 4.53 -6.66
CA GLN A 87 -1.61 4.84 -7.93
C GLN A 87 -0.54 4.93 -9.01
N TRP A 88 -0.82 4.39 -10.17
CA TRP A 88 -0.03 4.65 -11.35
C TRP A 88 -0.88 5.04 -12.54
N ARG A 89 -0.27 5.78 -13.41
CA ARG A 89 -0.86 6.28 -14.65
C ARG A 89 0.04 5.92 -15.81
N LYS A 90 -0.56 5.64 -16.94
CA LYS A 90 0.13 5.50 -18.19
C LYS A 90 -0.66 6.13 -19.32
N SER A 91 0.02 6.94 -20.09
CA SER A 91 -0.42 7.39 -21.39
C SER A 91 -0.13 6.30 -22.42
N LEU A 92 -1.10 6.00 -23.25
CA LEU A 92 -0.99 5.05 -24.37
C LEU A 92 -1.20 5.83 -25.69
N PRO A 93 -0.17 6.55 -26.19
CA PRO A 93 -0.33 7.45 -27.35
C PRO A 93 -0.84 6.72 -28.60
N ALA A 94 -0.39 5.49 -28.81
CA ALA A 94 -0.82 4.67 -29.94
C ALA A 94 -2.32 4.34 -29.92
N LEU A 95 -2.95 4.37 -28.75
CA LEU A 95 -4.39 4.13 -28.57
C LEU A 95 -5.16 5.41 -28.26
N SER A 96 -4.48 6.56 -28.25
CA SER A 96 -5.05 7.83 -27.79
C SER A 96 -5.83 7.68 -26.49
N ALA A 97 -5.19 7.02 -25.50
CA ALA A 97 -5.82 6.65 -24.24
C ALA A 97 -4.90 6.85 -23.04
N GLU A 98 -5.49 7.05 -21.88
CA GLU A 98 -4.82 7.04 -20.57
C GLU A 98 -5.36 5.86 -19.74
N THR A 99 -4.47 5.13 -19.11
CA THR A 99 -4.83 4.10 -18.13
C THR A 99 -4.34 4.50 -16.76
N ARG A 100 -5.21 4.31 -15.76
CA ARG A 100 -4.91 4.55 -14.36
C ARG A 100 -5.25 3.30 -13.56
N ILE A 101 -4.37 2.89 -12.68
CA ILE A 101 -4.65 1.83 -11.71
C ILE A 101 -4.46 2.39 -10.31
N LEU A 102 -5.44 2.11 -9.47
CA LEU A 102 -5.44 2.38 -8.04
C LEU A 102 -5.43 1.03 -7.35
N GLN A 103 -4.57 0.89 -6.36
CA GLN A 103 -4.53 -0.32 -5.57
C GLN A 103 -4.46 0.05 -4.08
N ASP A 104 -5.39 -0.51 -3.32
CA ASP A 104 -5.50 -0.35 -1.88
C ASP A 104 -5.30 -1.72 -1.23
N TYR A 105 -4.47 -1.77 -0.21
CA TYR A 105 -4.17 -2.95 0.57
C TYR A 105 -4.49 -2.70 2.04
N VAL A 106 -5.09 -3.69 2.71
CA VAL A 106 -5.29 -3.71 4.16
C VAL A 106 -4.97 -5.11 4.66
N GLY A 107 -4.10 -5.22 5.66
CA GLY A 107 -3.65 -6.51 6.18
C GLY A 107 -3.35 -6.52 7.67
N LEU A 108 -3.24 -7.73 8.21
CA LEU A 108 -2.68 -7.99 9.52
C LEU A 108 -1.17 -7.93 9.41
N ALA A 109 -0.54 -7.18 10.30
CA ALA A 109 0.89 -6.96 10.32
C ALA A 109 1.50 -7.48 11.61
N TRP A 110 2.69 -8.04 11.49
CA TRP A 110 3.60 -8.32 12.58
C TRP A 110 4.90 -7.57 12.35
N ALA A 111 5.47 -7.01 13.40
CA ALA A 111 6.74 -6.31 13.33
C ALA A 111 7.66 -6.69 14.49
N LYS A 112 8.97 -6.74 14.20
CA LYS A 112 10.02 -6.93 15.17
C LYS A 112 11.05 -5.81 15.05
N VAL A 113 11.35 -5.18 16.19
CA VAL A 113 12.38 -4.14 16.31
C VAL A 113 13.54 -4.68 17.10
N SER A 114 14.74 -4.54 16.56
CA SER A 114 16.00 -4.91 17.19
C SER A 114 16.87 -3.67 17.34
N PRO A 115 17.13 -3.18 18.55
CA PRO A 115 18.05 -2.05 18.75
C PRO A 115 19.46 -2.48 18.36
N LEU A 116 20.19 -1.59 17.70
CA LEU A 116 21.62 -1.75 17.49
C LEU A 116 22.33 -1.19 18.71
N ARG A 117 23.19 -2.02 19.31
CA ARG A 117 23.85 -1.80 20.60
C ARG A 117 24.27 -0.33 20.83
N GLU A 118 23.88 0.21 21.99
CA GLU A 118 24.30 1.53 22.51
C GLU A 118 24.18 2.72 21.53
N THR A 119 23.46 2.52 20.42
CA THR A 119 23.25 3.53 19.39
C THR A 119 21.79 3.97 19.35
N HIS A 120 21.55 5.09 18.71
CA HIS A 120 20.19 5.54 18.40
C HIS A 120 19.57 4.77 17.20
N PHE A 121 20.34 3.86 16.56
CA PHE A 121 19.86 3.09 15.42
C PHE A 121 19.12 1.83 15.87
N PHE A 122 18.16 1.42 15.05
CA PHE A 122 17.45 0.15 15.18
C PHE A 122 17.14 -0.46 13.82
N LEU A 123 16.96 -1.76 13.82
CA LEU A 123 16.44 -2.50 12.67
C LEU A 123 15.00 -2.90 12.96
N ARG A 124 14.13 -2.74 11.97
CA ARG A 124 12.76 -3.21 12.05
C ARG A 124 12.44 -4.07 10.84
N ASN A 125 11.93 -5.25 11.12
CA ASN A 125 11.33 -6.14 10.14
C ASN A 125 9.83 -6.13 10.32
N SER A 126 9.06 -6.04 9.25
CA SER A 126 7.63 -6.22 9.31
C SER A 126 7.14 -7.08 8.15
N ILE A 127 6.16 -7.91 8.44
CA ILE A 127 5.46 -8.74 7.46
C ILE A 127 3.97 -8.52 7.65
N SER A 128 3.23 -8.43 6.56
CA SER A 128 1.76 -8.36 6.65
C SER A 128 1.10 -9.17 5.53
N LEU A 129 -0.07 -9.73 5.86
CA LEU A 129 -0.92 -10.49 4.95
C LEU A 129 -2.32 -9.89 4.98
N GLY A 130 -2.94 -9.67 3.83
CA GLY A 130 -4.24 -9.03 3.79
C GLY A 130 -4.95 -9.05 2.45
N ALA A 131 -6.03 -8.27 2.39
CA ALA A 131 -6.84 -8.09 1.20
C ALA A 131 -6.32 -6.93 0.36
N VAL A 132 -6.45 -7.09 -0.95
CA VAL A 132 -6.13 -6.08 -1.96
C VAL A 132 -7.41 -5.73 -2.72
N TYR A 133 -7.65 -4.45 -2.91
CA TYR A 133 -8.65 -3.95 -3.83
C TYR A 133 -7.96 -3.20 -4.96
N THR A 134 -8.20 -3.61 -6.19
CA THR A 134 -7.62 -3.00 -7.39
C THR A 134 -8.71 -2.39 -8.22
N GLN A 135 -8.54 -1.14 -8.62
CA GLN A 135 -9.42 -0.44 -9.55
C GLN A 135 -8.62 0.01 -10.78
N GLY A 136 -9.03 -0.44 -11.93
CA GLY A 136 -8.52 -0.01 -13.24
C GLY A 136 -9.48 0.96 -13.90
N LEU A 137 -8.92 1.97 -14.55
CA LEU A 137 -9.65 2.97 -15.32
C LEU A 137 -8.90 3.22 -16.63
N ALA A 138 -9.59 3.08 -17.75
CA ALA A 138 -9.06 3.46 -19.04
C ALA A 138 -9.97 4.52 -19.67
N GLN A 139 -9.38 5.59 -20.16
CA GLN A 139 -10.09 6.72 -20.78
C GLN A 139 -9.47 7.04 -22.13
N ALA A 140 -10.27 7.07 -23.18
CA ALA A 140 -9.84 7.51 -24.49
C ALA A 140 -9.77 9.05 -24.55
N TRP A 141 -8.71 9.58 -25.17
CA TRP A 141 -8.52 11.03 -25.30
C TRP A 141 -9.57 11.64 -26.22
N GLY A 142 -10.00 12.83 -25.85
CA GLY A 142 -10.98 13.58 -26.65
C GLY A 142 -12.40 13.02 -26.61
N THR A 143 -12.65 11.99 -25.83
CA THR A 143 -13.96 11.38 -25.66
C THR A 143 -14.33 11.27 -24.18
N ARG A 144 -15.63 11.05 -23.92
CA ARG A 144 -16.13 10.69 -22.57
C ARG A 144 -16.13 9.17 -22.34
N ALA A 145 -15.58 8.41 -23.29
CA ALA A 145 -15.53 6.95 -23.18
C ALA A 145 -14.60 6.53 -22.04
N GLU A 146 -15.15 5.88 -21.06
CA GLU A 146 -14.43 5.44 -19.87
C GLU A 146 -14.76 3.97 -19.59
N THR A 147 -13.73 3.16 -19.38
CA THR A 147 -13.86 1.77 -18.94
C THR A 147 -13.38 1.66 -17.52
N LYS A 148 -14.20 1.14 -16.63
CA LYS A 148 -13.89 0.88 -15.23
C LYS A 148 -13.89 -0.61 -14.96
N ALA A 149 -12.86 -1.08 -14.29
CA ALA A 149 -12.81 -2.46 -13.81
C ALA A 149 -12.29 -2.48 -12.37
N ASN A 150 -12.75 -3.44 -11.60
CA ASN A 150 -12.29 -3.64 -10.23
C ASN A 150 -12.13 -5.14 -9.95
N ALA A 151 -11.23 -5.44 -9.05
CA ALA A 151 -10.93 -6.79 -8.60
C ALA A 151 -10.57 -6.80 -7.13
N TRP A 152 -10.81 -7.92 -6.50
CA TRP A 152 -10.29 -8.23 -5.17
C TRP A 152 -9.12 -9.20 -5.27
N GLY A 153 -8.32 -9.24 -4.24
CA GLY A 153 -7.18 -10.12 -4.18
C GLY A 153 -6.59 -10.26 -2.79
N MET A 154 -5.45 -10.90 -2.74
CA MET A 154 -4.67 -11.06 -1.52
C MET A 154 -3.29 -10.46 -1.72
N GLY A 155 -2.69 -9.97 -0.64
CA GLY A 155 -1.37 -9.38 -0.66
C GLY A 155 -0.52 -9.84 0.51
N LEU A 156 0.76 -9.99 0.24
CA LEU A 156 1.80 -10.20 1.22
C LEU A 156 2.80 -9.06 1.09
N THR A 157 3.14 -8.40 2.20
CA THR A 157 4.20 -7.39 2.21
C THR A 157 5.28 -7.76 3.21
N TYR A 158 6.52 -7.49 2.84
CA TYR A 158 7.67 -7.57 3.74
C TYR A 158 8.43 -6.25 3.66
N ARG A 159 8.81 -5.70 4.81
CA ARG A 159 9.60 -4.47 4.90
C ARG A 159 10.73 -4.61 5.90
N PHE A 160 11.84 -4.05 5.51
CA PHE A 160 13.02 -3.88 6.34
C PHE A 160 13.30 -2.38 6.49
N THR A 161 13.46 -1.91 7.72
CA THR A 161 13.72 -0.51 8.01
C THR A 161 14.99 -0.38 8.85
N LEU A 162 15.89 0.48 8.41
CA LEU A 162 16.98 1.01 9.23
C LEU A 162 16.51 2.35 9.79
N GLY A 163 16.22 2.40 11.09
CA GLY A 163 15.68 3.58 11.75
C GLY A 163 16.69 4.25 12.68
N TYR A 164 16.50 5.55 12.84
CA TYR A 164 17.23 6.39 13.79
C TYR A 164 16.25 7.06 14.75
N ARG A 165 16.48 6.92 16.06
CA ARG A 165 15.65 7.52 17.10
C ARG A 165 16.01 8.99 17.24
N LEU A 166 15.05 9.86 16.97
CA LEU A 166 15.15 11.31 17.17
C LEU A 166 14.85 11.69 18.63
N SER A 167 13.94 10.94 19.25
CA SER A 167 13.54 11.11 20.64
C SER A 167 13.04 9.79 21.24
N GLN A 168 12.52 9.82 22.44
CA GLN A 168 11.92 8.63 23.06
C GLN A 168 10.68 8.13 22.30
N ILE A 169 9.96 9.03 21.63
CA ILE A 169 8.68 8.77 20.98
C ILE A 169 8.70 8.95 19.45
N HIS A 170 9.80 9.40 18.86
CA HIS A 170 9.89 9.64 17.43
C HIS A 170 11.15 9.04 16.83
N ALA A 171 10.98 8.45 15.66
CA ALA A 171 12.09 7.97 14.85
C ALA A 171 11.82 8.20 13.37
N ILE A 172 12.89 8.28 12.59
CA ILE A 172 12.88 8.30 11.13
C ILE A 172 13.68 7.10 10.64
N GLY A 173 13.31 6.53 9.49
CA GLY A 173 14.04 5.41 8.93
C GLY A 173 14.02 5.37 7.42
N LEU A 174 15.03 4.70 6.88
CA LEU A 174 15.06 4.25 5.49
C LEU A 174 14.46 2.85 5.42
N GLN A 175 13.56 2.65 4.48
CA GLN A 175 12.84 1.39 4.33
C GLN A 175 13.05 0.83 2.94
N VAL A 176 13.28 -0.48 2.87
CA VAL A 176 13.16 -1.28 1.65
C VAL A 176 12.04 -2.29 1.85
N GLY A 177 11.30 -2.55 0.81
CA GLY A 177 10.15 -3.46 0.89
C GLY A 177 9.97 -4.30 -0.36
N LEU A 178 9.25 -5.40 -0.18
CA LEU A 178 8.77 -6.26 -1.23
C LEU A 178 7.31 -6.56 -0.96
N SER A 179 6.46 -6.19 -1.90
CA SER A 179 5.03 -6.49 -1.83
C SER A 179 4.65 -7.39 -3.00
N THR A 180 3.85 -8.42 -2.70
CA THR A 180 3.26 -9.29 -3.73
C THR A 180 1.76 -9.21 -3.60
N TYR A 181 1.10 -8.85 -4.70
CA TYR A 181 -0.34 -8.73 -4.75
C TYR A 181 -0.91 -9.61 -5.85
N SER A 182 -1.97 -10.32 -5.54
CA SER A 182 -2.82 -11.01 -6.50
C SER A 182 -4.13 -10.26 -6.67
N SER A 183 -4.71 -10.32 -7.87
CA SER A 183 -6.04 -9.79 -8.15
C SER A 183 -6.81 -10.82 -8.97
N PHE A 184 -8.04 -11.09 -8.60
CA PHE A 184 -8.90 -12.08 -9.24
C PHE A 184 -10.35 -11.60 -9.30
N GLY A 185 -11.13 -12.21 -10.17
CA GLY A 185 -12.56 -11.89 -10.29
C GLY A 185 -12.80 -10.47 -10.80
N TRP A 186 -12.10 -10.07 -11.86
CA TRP A 186 -12.26 -8.75 -12.45
C TRP A 186 -13.69 -8.53 -12.92
N GLN A 187 -14.28 -7.42 -12.49
CA GLN A 187 -15.60 -6.97 -12.90
C GLN A 187 -15.48 -5.57 -13.49
N GLY A 188 -16.09 -5.34 -14.63
CA GLY A 188 -15.97 -4.04 -15.29
C GLY A 188 -17.23 -3.61 -16.01
N LYS A 189 -17.29 -2.31 -16.27
CA LYS A 189 -18.32 -1.67 -17.07
C LYS A 189 -17.66 -0.83 -18.15
N PHE A 190 -18.18 -0.93 -19.36
CA PHE A 190 -17.84 -0.06 -20.46
C PHE A 190 -18.84 1.10 -20.50
N SER A 191 -18.35 2.31 -20.62
CA SER A 191 -19.14 3.48 -20.98
C SER A 191 -18.47 4.12 -22.18
N PRO A 192 -19.12 4.25 -23.26
CA PRO A 192 -19.95 5.37 -23.58
C PRO A 192 -21.43 4.98 -23.71
N ASP A 193 -22.29 5.96 -23.75
CA ASP A 193 -23.75 5.85 -23.72
C ASP A 193 -24.38 4.92 -24.79
N ALA A 194 -23.59 4.46 -25.78
CA ALA A 194 -24.00 3.54 -26.82
C ALA A 194 -23.76 2.04 -26.51
N TYR A 195 -22.87 1.71 -25.54
CA TYR A 195 -22.53 0.35 -25.17
C TYR A 195 -22.38 0.21 -23.67
N THR A 196 -23.43 -0.10 -22.97
CA THR A 196 -23.36 -0.55 -21.58
C THR A 196 -23.14 -2.05 -21.56
N GLY A 197 -21.89 -2.47 -21.43
CA GLY A 197 -21.51 -3.87 -21.26
C GLY A 197 -20.86 -4.08 -19.90
N SER A 198 -21.10 -5.21 -19.27
CA SER A 198 -20.33 -5.68 -18.12
C SER A 198 -19.53 -6.90 -18.54
N PHE A 199 -18.31 -7.03 -18.02
CA PHE A 199 -17.48 -8.21 -18.22
C PHE A 199 -17.01 -8.80 -16.90
N LEU A 200 -16.86 -10.11 -16.87
CA LEU A 200 -16.26 -10.85 -15.77
C LEU A 200 -14.97 -11.47 -16.31
N GLY A 201 -13.84 -10.95 -15.83
CA GLY A 201 -12.52 -11.54 -16.11
C GLY A 201 -12.22 -12.66 -15.13
N LYS A 202 -11.86 -13.85 -15.62
CA LYS A 202 -11.46 -14.99 -14.78
C LYS A 202 -9.96 -15.02 -14.48
N ASP A 203 -9.19 -14.13 -15.10
CA ASP A 203 -7.75 -14.15 -15.00
C ASP A 203 -7.27 -13.67 -13.62
N THR A 204 -6.36 -14.43 -13.07
CA THR A 204 -5.64 -14.04 -11.85
C THR A 204 -4.36 -13.34 -12.25
N ASN A 205 -4.14 -12.16 -11.71
CA ASN A 205 -2.92 -11.40 -11.90
C ASN A 205 -2.12 -11.41 -10.62
N VAL A 206 -0.82 -11.65 -10.73
CA VAL A 206 0.12 -11.56 -9.61
C VAL A 206 1.19 -10.55 -9.98
N GLY A 207 1.38 -9.58 -9.12
CA GLY A 207 2.42 -8.57 -9.26
C GLY A 207 3.40 -8.61 -8.08
N VAL A 208 4.66 -8.33 -8.37
CA VAL A 208 5.72 -8.19 -7.37
C VAL A 208 6.25 -6.76 -7.43
N TYR A 209 6.30 -6.10 -6.28
CA TYR A 209 6.55 -4.66 -6.17
C TYR A 209 7.65 -4.39 -5.14
N PRO A 210 8.91 -4.33 -5.58
CA PRO A 210 9.98 -3.78 -4.76
C PRO A 210 9.71 -2.31 -4.44
N SER A 211 10.11 -1.86 -3.26
CA SER A 211 9.94 -0.47 -2.85
C SER A 211 11.13 0.03 -2.05
N VAL A 212 11.35 1.35 -2.10
CA VAL A 212 12.27 2.06 -1.22
C VAL A 212 11.61 3.35 -0.75
N GLY A 213 11.81 3.73 0.49
CA GLY A 213 11.15 4.91 1.03
C GLY A 213 11.69 5.38 2.38
N ILE A 214 10.99 6.37 2.90
CA ILE A 214 11.25 6.95 4.22
C ILE A 214 10.03 6.70 5.09
N VAL A 215 10.28 6.38 6.35
CA VAL A 215 9.23 6.14 7.34
C VAL A 215 9.44 7.02 8.56
N PHE A 216 8.32 7.46 9.10
CA PHE A 216 8.23 8.08 10.42
C PHE A 216 7.52 7.10 11.33
N THR A 217 8.12 6.78 12.44
CA THR A 217 7.56 5.82 13.39
C THR A 217 7.71 6.33 14.82
N ASN A 218 6.74 5.93 15.61
CA ASN A 218 6.89 5.92 17.05
C ASN A 218 7.58 4.60 17.41
N PRO A 219 8.84 4.58 17.88
CA PRO A 219 9.53 3.35 18.19
C PRO A 219 8.81 2.61 19.32
N LEU A 220 8.78 1.28 19.21
CA LEU A 220 8.26 0.42 20.27
C LEU A 220 8.91 0.82 21.60
N GLY A 221 8.09 1.11 22.59
CA GLY A 221 8.54 1.49 23.92
C GLY A 221 9.52 0.48 24.53
N ARG A 222 10.29 0.95 25.51
CA ARG A 222 11.31 0.17 26.25
C ARG A 222 10.72 -1.01 26.98
#